data_64e218ef54d45f2c185069850ff8217b
#
_entry.id   64e218ef54d45f2c185069850ff8217b
#
_cell.length_a   1.000
_cell.length_b   1.000
_cell.length_c   1.000
_cell.angle_alpha   90.00
_cell.angle_beta   90.00
_cell.angle_gamma   90.00
#
_symmetry.space_group_name_H-M   'P 1'
#
loop_
_entity.id
_entity.type
_entity.pdbx_description
1 polymer ?
#
loop_
_entity_poly.entity_id
_entity_poly.type
_entity_poly.pdbx_seq_one_letter_code
_entity_poly.pdbx_strand_id
1 'polypeptide(L)'
;VSEAKSNLLKGRTSFDANIGDTLVPFFNKNVTPYPTDVGAPKFDLIPIERQKDIMVNVARLHAQQEYNRIMELVAVLQKQAASIKRRLEITDAVHAAKYDFQIANGNAYWLLYDSKIKNTRLSLLGPADWCTGSPQEYEYICRVKWLGDHTWIEVDNEGNHVD
;
A
#
# COMPACT_ATOMS: atom_id res chain seq x y z
N VAL A 1 -19.00 23.21 -27.73
CA VAL A 1 -18.07 23.61 -26.64
C VAL A 1 -18.04 25.12 -26.47
N SER A 2 -18.24 25.90 -27.53
CA SER A 2 -18.27 27.38 -27.52
C SER A 2 -19.53 27.98 -26.86
N GLU A 3 -20.70 27.37 -27.09
CA GLU A 3 -21.97 27.88 -26.53
C GLU A 3 -22.12 27.67 -25.02
N ALA A 4 -21.60 26.56 -24.48
CA ALA A 4 -21.65 26.29 -23.05
C ALA A 4 -20.82 27.30 -22.24
N LYS A 5 -19.68 27.78 -22.79
CA LYS A 5 -18.85 28.82 -22.14
C LYS A 5 -19.53 30.17 -22.15
N SER A 6 -20.29 30.53 -23.20
CA SER A 6 -20.98 31.80 -23.26
C SER A 6 -22.15 31.91 -22.29
N ASN A 7 -22.84 30.78 -22.01
CA ASN A 7 -23.92 30.75 -21.04
C ASN A 7 -23.44 30.83 -19.59
N LEU A 8 -22.25 30.27 -19.29
CA LEU A 8 -21.65 30.37 -17.95
C LEU A 8 -21.25 31.83 -17.61
N LEU A 9 -20.80 32.59 -18.62
CA LEU A 9 -20.42 33.97 -18.44
C LEU A 9 -21.64 34.89 -18.32
N LYS A 10 -22.72 34.60 -19.04
CA LYS A 10 -23.97 35.40 -18.93
C LYS A 10 -24.65 35.22 -17.56
N GLY A 11 -24.57 34.06 -16.95
CA GLY A 11 -25.11 33.82 -15.61
C GLY A 11 -24.34 34.58 -14.51
N ARG A 12 -23.04 34.79 -14.70
CA ARG A 12 -22.21 35.50 -13.73
C ARG A 12 -22.44 37.00 -13.74
N THR A 13 -22.62 37.61 -14.91
CA THR A 13 -22.83 39.04 -15.02
C THR A 13 -24.17 39.49 -14.44
N SER A 14 -25.22 38.68 -14.50
CA SER A 14 -26.51 39.01 -13.89
C SER A 14 -26.52 38.87 -12.35
N PHE A 15 -25.67 38.00 -11.81
CA PHE A 15 -25.56 37.80 -10.35
C PHE A 15 -24.75 38.92 -9.70
N ASP A 16 -23.68 39.39 -10.34
CA ASP A 16 -22.83 40.45 -9.83
C ASP A 16 -23.53 41.83 -9.86
N ALA A 17 -24.41 42.06 -10.81
CA ALA A 17 -25.18 43.33 -10.90
C ALA A 17 -26.20 43.49 -9.77
N ASN A 18 -26.81 42.40 -9.30
CA ASN A 18 -27.78 42.45 -8.20
C ASN A 18 -27.13 42.50 -6.81
N ILE A 19 -25.91 41.99 -6.64
CA ILE A 19 -25.22 42.03 -5.37
C ILE A 19 -24.63 43.44 -5.11
N GLY A 20 -24.20 44.10 -6.15
CA GLY A 20 -23.68 45.48 -6.06
C GLY A 20 -24.71 46.47 -5.53
N ASP A 21 -25.94 46.41 -6.03
CA ASP A 21 -27.01 47.34 -5.66
C ASP A 21 -27.61 47.09 -4.27
N THR A 22 -27.57 45.84 -3.78
CA THR A 22 -28.11 45.52 -2.47
C THR A 22 -27.09 45.67 -1.33
N LEU A 23 -25.79 45.70 -1.60
CA LEU A 23 -24.75 45.86 -0.58
C LEU A 23 -24.31 47.32 -0.35
N VAL A 24 -24.63 48.20 -1.28
CA VAL A 24 -24.26 49.64 -1.17
C VAL A 24 -24.84 50.32 0.08
N PRO A 25 -26.07 50.03 0.56
CA PRO A 25 -26.58 50.64 1.77
C PRO A 25 -25.92 50.19 3.06
N PHE A 26 -25.28 49.00 3.07
CA PHE A 26 -24.60 48.50 4.27
C PHE A 26 -23.18 49.03 4.51
N PHE A 27 -22.56 49.60 3.48
CA PHE A 27 -21.25 50.24 3.59
C PHE A 27 -21.36 51.76 3.73
N ASN A 28 -22.22 52.21 4.61
CA ASN A 28 -22.28 53.61 4.96
C ASN A 28 -21.02 53.95 5.76
N LYS A 29 -20.16 54.84 5.23
CA LYS A 29 -18.91 55.28 5.85
C LYS A 29 -19.08 55.80 7.29
N ASN A 30 -20.29 56.11 7.69
CA ASN A 30 -20.62 56.65 8.99
C ASN A 30 -20.96 55.61 10.06
N VAL A 31 -20.94 54.31 9.73
CA VAL A 31 -21.35 53.23 10.64
C VAL A 31 -20.16 52.45 11.25
N THR A 32 -18.96 52.67 10.77
CA THR A 32 -17.76 52.08 11.37
C THR A 32 -17.28 52.97 12.53
N PRO A 33 -17.43 52.52 13.81
CA PRO A 33 -17.03 53.32 14.97
C PRO A 33 -15.50 53.49 15.11
N TYR A 34 -14.72 52.96 14.19
CA TYR A 34 -13.28 53.04 14.18
C TYR A 34 -12.78 53.61 12.87
N PRO A 35 -11.88 54.62 12.89
CA PRO A 35 -11.23 55.09 11.68
C PRO A 35 -10.44 53.91 11.08
N THR A 36 -10.84 53.50 9.91
CA THR A 36 -10.20 52.38 9.18
C THR A 36 -8.80 52.74 8.68
N ASP A 37 -8.36 53.99 8.85
CA ASP A 37 -7.09 54.50 8.33
C ASP A 37 -5.94 54.42 9.36
N VAL A 38 -6.23 54.18 10.62
CA VAL A 38 -5.20 54.16 11.67
C VAL A 38 -5.13 52.78 12.31
N GLY A 39 -4.10 52.02 12.00
CA GLY A 39 -3.71 50.79 12.68
C GLY A 39 -4.24 49.49 12.12
N ALA A 40 -5.05 49.50 11.06
CA ALA A 40 -5.37 48.26 10.36
C ALA A 40 -4.15 47.80 9.56
N PRO A 41 -3.66 46.57 9.76
CA PRO A 41 -2.59 46.05 8.91
C PRO A 41 -3.06 46.11 7.46
N LYS A 42 -2.26 46.70 6.58
CA LYS A 42 -2.53 46.63 5.15
C LYS A 42 -2.45 45.19 4.73
N PHE A 43 -3.59 44.57 4.53
CA PHE A 43 -3.65 43.28 3.89
C PHE A 43 -3.31 43.47 2.42
N ASP A 44 -2.09 43.17 2.05
CA ASP A 44 -1.74 43.02 0.66
C ASP A 44 -2.50 41.82 0.12
N LEU A 45 -3.51 42.12 -0.70
CA LEU A 45 -4.24 41.07 -1.42
C LEU A 45 -3.23 40.30 -2.24
N ILE A 46 -3.11 39.01 -1.96
CA ILE A 46 -2.25 38.14 -2.75
C ILE A 46 -2.70 38.25 -4.20
N PRO A 47 -1.80 38.60 -5.13
CA PRO A 47 -2.16 38.67 -6.54
C PRO A 47 -2.84 37.38 -7.00
N ILE A 48 -3.90 37.50 -7.79
CA ILE A 48 -4.71 36.38 -8.28
C ILE A 48 -3.83 35.31 -8.94
N GLU A 49 -2.80 35.73 -9.66
CA GLU A 49 -1.83 34.82 -10.28
C GLU A 49 -1.08 33.99 -9.25
N ARG A 50 -0.57 34.59 -8.19
CA ARG A 50 0.11 33.90 -7.09
C ARG A 50 -0.83 32.96 -6.34
N GLN A 51 -2.09 33.35 -6.18
CA GLN A 51 -3.10 32.49 -5.58
C GLN A 51 -3.38 31.27 -6.42
N LYS A 52 -3.46 31.42 -7.76
CA LYS A 52 -3.59 30.30 -8.69
C LYS A 52 -2.39 29.37 -8.63
N ASP A 53 -1.18 29.89 -8.60
CA ASP A 53 0.04 29.11 -8.49
C ASP A 53 0.09 28.30 -7.19
N ILE A 54 -0.30 28.91 -6.07
CA ILE A 54 -0.41 28.23 -4.79
C ILE A 54 -1.43 27.08 -4.89
N MET A 55 -2.62 27.31 -5.44
CA MET A 55 -3.65 26.28 -5.61
C MET A 55 -3.18 25.12 -6.49
N VAL A 56 -2.49 25.41 -7.60
CA VAL A 56 -1.94 24.38 -8.49
C VAL A 56 -0.85 23.58 -7.78
N ASN A 57 0.04 24.24 -7.03
CA ASN A 57 1.11 23.56 -6.29
C ASN A 57 0.55 22.69 -5.17
N VAL A 58 -0.45 23.16 -4.44
CA VAL A 58 -1.14 22.36 -3.41
C VAL A 58 -1.83 21.16 -4.04
N ALA A 59 -2.55 21.33 -5.16
CA ALA A 59 -3.19 20.25 -5.87
C ALA A 59 -2.18 19.19 -6.35
N ARG A 60 -1.02 19.62 -6.88
CA ARG A 60 0.07 18.72 -7.28
C ARG A 60 0.64 17.96 -6.08
N LEU A 61 0.85 18.66 -4.96
CA LEU A 61 1.35 18.03 -3.74
C LEU A 61 0.39 16.95 -3.23
N HIS A 62 -0.91 17.24 -3.17
CA HIS A 62 -1.92 16.25 -2.78
C HIS A 62 -1.97 15.07 -3.74
N ALA A 63 -1.94 15.32 -5.05
CA ALA A 63 -1.90 14.26 -6.05
C ALA A 63 -0.64 13.38 -5.90
N GLN A 64 0.52 13.98 -5.63
CA GLN A 64 1.75 13.25 -5.39
C GLN A 64 1.70 12.40 -4.11
N GLN A 65 1.15 12.95 -3.04
CA GLN A 65 0.96 12.22 -1.78
C GLN A 65 0.04 11.02 -1.96
N GLU A 66 -1.08 11.20 -2.66
CA GLU A 66 -2.03 10.12 -2.93
C GLU A 66 -1.41 9.06 -3.84
N TYR A 67 -0.66 9.46 -4.86
CA TYR A 67 0.08 8.54 -5.70
C TYR A 67 1.09 7.71 -4.90
N ASN A 68 1.87 8.34 -4.04
CA ASN A 68 2.84 7.63 -3.20
C ASN A 68 2.15 6.64 -2.27
N ARG A 69 1.04 7.03 -1.64
CA ARG A 69 0.22 6.14 -0.81
C ARG A 69 -0.28 4.91 -1.58
N ILE A 70 -0.78 5.11 -2.80
CA ILE A 70 -1.22 4.01 -3.65
C ILE A 70 -0.04 3.10 -4.01
N MET A 71 1.11 3.66 -4.33
CA MET A 71 2.31 2.86 -4.63
C MET A 71 2.78 2.02 -3.45
N GLU A 72 2.71 2.55 -2.22
CA GLU A 72 2.99 1.78 -1.00
C GLU A 72 2.00 0.62 -0.82
N LEU A 73 0.71 0.85 -1.03
CA LEU A 73 -0.31 -0.21 -0.99
C LEU A 73 -0.06 -1.28 -2.05
N VAL A 74 0.30 -0.89 -3.26
CA VAL A 74 0.66 -1.82 -4.35
C VAL A 74 1.86 -2.68 -3.95
N ALA A 75 2.90 -2.09 -3.36
CA ALA A 75 4.07 -2.83 -2.89
C ALA A 75 3.71 -3.87 -1.82
N VAL A 76 2.85 -3.50 -0.85
CA VAL A 76 2.36 -4.43 0.18
C VAL A 76 1.55 -5.57 -0.44
N LEU A 77 0.64 -5.27 -1.37
CA LEU A 77 -0.16 -6.28 -2.05
C LEU A 77 0.69 -7.24 -2.92
N GLN A 78 1.72 -6.71 -3.58
CA GLN A 78 2.68 -7.52 -4.33
C GLN A 78 3.45 -8.48 -3.41
N LYS A 79 3.88 -8.02 -2.24
CA LYS A 79 4.53 -8.85 -1.23
C LYS A 79 3.60 -9.98 -0.74
N GLN A 80 2.35 -9.64 -0.44
CA GLN A 80 1.34 -10.63 -0.05
C GLN A 80 1.06 -11.66 -1.17
N ALA A 81 0.95 -11.20 -2.41
CA ALA A 81 0.74 -12.09 -3.56
C ALA A 81 1.93 -13.04 -3.76
N ALA A 82 3.17 -12.55 -3.59
CA ALA A 82 4.37 -13.38 -3.66
C ALA A 82 4.39 -14.43 -2.53
N SER A 83 4.02 -14.05 -1.31
CA SER A 83 3.92 -14.97 -0.17
C SER A 83 2.88 -16.08 -0.42
N ILE A 84 1.70 -15.73 -0.94
CA ILE A 84 0.68 -16.72 -1.29
C ILE A 84 1.18 -17.68 -2.39
N LYS A 85 1.82 -17.14 -3.42
CA LYS A 85 2.40 -17.94 -4.50
C LYS A 85 3.45 -18.91 -3.96
N ARG A 86 4.36 -18.44 -3.11
CA ARG A 86 5.37 -19.27 -2.46
C ARG A 86 4.76 -20.37 -1.63
N ARG A 87 3.70 -20.07 -0.86
CA ARG A 87 2.95 -21.06 -0.08
C ARG A 87 2.35 -22.16 -0.95
N LEU A 88 1.80 -21.82 -2.11
CA LEU A 88 1.28 -22.81 -3.05
C LEU A 88 2.39 -23.68 -3.64
N GLU A 89 3.51 -23.10 -4.06
CA GLU A 89 4.66 -23.84 -4.57
C GLU A 89 5.19 -24.86 -3.54
N ILE A 90 5.29 -24.47 -2.27
CA ILE A 90 5.70 -25.36 -1.18
C ILE A 90 4.65 -26.47 -0.96
N THR A 91 3.38 -26.10 -0.96
CA THR A 91 2.29 -27.07 -0.78
C THR A 91 2.33 -28.12 -1.90
N ASP A 92 2.49 -27.71 -3.14
CA ASP A 92 2.61 -28.63 -4.28
C ASP A 92 3.86 -29.51 -4.17
N ALA A 93 5.00 -28.93 -3.75
CA ALA A 93 6.24 -29.68 -3.55
C ALA A 93 6.09 -30.74 -2.44
N VAL A 94 5.43 -30.42 -1.33
CA VAL A 94 5.16 -31.37 -0.24
C VAL A 94 4.17 -32.45 -0.66
N HIS A 95 3.14 -32.11 -1.42
CA HIS A 95 2.19 -33.11 -1.95
C HIS A 95 2.85 -34.10 -2.92
N ALA A 96 3.85 -33.63 -3.69
CA ALA A 96 4.65 -34.49 -4.54
C ALA A 96 5.73 -35.29 -3.78
N ALA A 97 6.06 -34.88 -2.55
CA ALA A 97 7.11 -35.48 -1.75
C ALA A 97 6.70 -36.87 -1.22
N LYS A 98 7.69 -37.76 -1.08
CA LYS A 98 7.50 -39.08 -0.41
C LYS A 98 7.72 -38.92 1.09
N TYR A 99 6.84 -39.54 1.88
CA TYR A 99 6.98 -39.61 3.34
C TYR A 99 6.36 -40.92 3.87
N ASP A 100 6.91 -41.43 4.97
CA ASP A 100 6.54 -42.72 5.55
C ASP A 100 5.96 -42.56 6.97
N PHE A 101 5.54 -41.35 7.36
CA PHE A 101 5.02 -41.04 8.69
C PHE A 101 3.72 -40.23 8.61
N GLN A 102 3.00 -40.16 9.72
CA GLN A 102 1.79 -39.35 9.81
C GLN A 102 2.16 -37.88 10.07
N ILE A 103 1.58 -37.00 9.30
CA ILE A 103 1.76 -35.58 9.45
C ILE A 103 0.87 -35.07 10.58
N ALA A 104 1.46 -34.37 11.56
CA ALA A 104 0.73 -33.74 12.65
C ALA A 104 0.67 -32.23 12.48
N ASN A 105 -0.50 -31.66 12.75
CA ASN A 105 -0.70 -30.21 12.65
C ASN A 105 0.21 -29.45 13.63
N GLY A 106 0.81 -28.41 13.15
CA GLY A 106 1.69 -27.54 13.94
C GLY A 106 3.15 -28.00 14.05
N ASN A 107 3.48 -29.22 13.62
CA ASN A 107 4.86 -29.68 13.58
C ASN A 107 5.58 -29.16 12.34
N ALA A 108 6.89 -28.98 12.48
CA ALA A 108 7.77 -28.62 11.39
C ALA A 108 8.53 -29.85 10.88
N TYR A 109 8.70 -29.90 9.58
CA TYR A 109 9.32 -30.98 8.84
C TYR A 109 10.38 -30.43 7.90
N TRP A 110 11.33 -31.27 7.49
CA TRP A 110 12.40 -30.92 6.58
C TRP A 110 12.08 -31.43 5.18
N LEU A 111 12.05 -30.54 4.20
CA LEU A 111 11.89 -30.90 2.80
C LEU A 111 13.28 -31.07 2.18
N LEU A 112 13.56 -32.26 1.69
CA LEU A 112 14.84 -32.67 1.16
C LEU A 112 14.66 -33.14 -0.29
N TYR A 113 15.68 -32.90 -1.12
CA TYR A 113 15.74 -33.50 -2.44
C TYR A 113 16.64 -34.75 -2.38
N ASP A 114 16.09 -35.90 -2.81
CA ASP A 114 16.80 -37.17 -2.86
C ASP A 114 17.36 -37.38 -4.29
N SER A 115 18.67 -37.35 -4.42
CA SER A 115 19.37 -37.47 -5.70
C SER A 115 19.21 -38.85 -6.33
N LYS A 116 19.01 -39.90 -5.51
CA LYS A 116 18.82 -41.27 -6.00
C LYS A 116 17.45 -41.51 -6.62
N ILE A 117 16.42 -40.97 -5.96
CA ILE A 117 15.04 -41.13 -6.41
C ILE A 117 14.66 -40.02 -7.37
N LYS A 118 15.46 -38.95 -7.43
CA LYS A 118 15.17 -37.71 -8.19
C LYS A 118 13.81 -37.12 -7.83
N ASN A 119 13.49 -37.16 -6.55
CA ASN A 119 12.21 -36.63 -6.03
C ASN A 119 12.43 -35.96 -4.68
N THR A 120 11.46 -35.14 -4.27
CA THR A 120 11.43 -34.55 -2.93
C THR A 120 10.98 -35.58 -1.89
N ARG A 121 11.54 -35.45 -0.70
CA ARG A 121 11.19 -36.25 0.47
C ARG A 121 10.94 -35.38 1.67
N LEU A 122 9.92 -35.69 2.45
CA LEU A 122 9.67 -35.06 3.74
C LEU A 122 10.36 -35.88 4.84
N SER A 123 11.07 -35.23 5.77
CA SER A 123 11.81 -35.86 6.86
C SER A 123 11.51 -35.19 8.19
N LEU A 124 11.53 -35.98 9.25
CA LEU A 124 11.46 -35.50 10.65
C LEU A 124 12.84 -35.01 11.13
N LEU A 125 13.91 -35.59 10.58
CA LEU A 125 15.28 -35.28 10.98
C LEU A 125 15.86 -34.23 10.03
N GLY A 126 16.46 -33.19 10.62
CA GLY A 126 17.15 -32.13 9.89
C GLY A 126 18.62 -32.43 9.62
N PRO A 127 19.27 -31.56 8.84
CA PRO A 127 20.71 -31.69 8.56
C PRO A 127 21.59 -31.72 9.82
N ALA A 128 21.17 -31.06 10.90
CA ALA A 128 21.89 -31.00 12.17
C ALA A 128 21.79 -32.32 12.98
N ASP A 129 20.76 -33.13 12.71
CA ASP A 129 20.51 -34.38 13.44
C ASP A 129 21.25 -35.57 12.82
N TRP A 130 21.94 -35.37 11.70
CA TRP A 130 22.67 -36.44 11.02
C TRP A 130 24.03 -36.68 11.67
N CYS A 131 24.18 -37.84 12.31
CA CYS A 131 25.38 -38.19 13.09
C CYS A 131 26.71 -38.24 12.29
N THR A 132 26.67 -38.31 10.97
CA THR A 132 27.85 -38.49 10.09
C THR A 132 28.00 -37.42 9.03
N GLY A 133 27.42 -36.26 9.24
CA GLY A 133 27.29 -35.22 8.22
C GLY A 133 26.14 -35.48 7.25
N SER A 134 25.85 -34.50 6.43
CA SER A 134 24.82 -34.63 5.41
C SER A 134 25.16 -35.81 4.46
N PRO A 135 24.34 -36.85 4.35
CA PRO A 135 24.55 -37.86 3.35
C PRO A 135 24.61 -37.14 1.99
N GLN A 136 25.62 -37.42 1.17
CA GLN A 136 25.81 -36.79 -0.15
C GLN A 136 24.61 -36.99 -1.11
N GLU A 137 23.62 -37.76 -0.67
CA GLU A 137 22.44 -38.16 -1.40
C GLU A 137 21.25 -37.24 -1.22
N TYR A 138 21.25 -36.42 -0.13
CA TYR A 138 20.15 -35.53 0.22
C TYR A 138 20.59 -34.07 0.18
N GLU A 139 19.86 -33.28 -0.57
CA GLU A 139 20.05 -31.83 -0.63
C GLU A 139 18.91 -31.16 0.18
N TYR A 140 19.29 -30.26 1.09
CA TYR A 140 18.34 -29.50 1.88
C TYR A 140 17.67 -28.44 1.01
N ILE A 141 16.32 -28.39 1.03
CA ILE A 141 15.54 -27.40 0.33
C ILE A 141 15.06 -26.34 1.32
N CYS A 142 14.15 -26.70 2.23
CA CYS A 142 13.59 -25.80 3.23
C CYS A 142 12.99 -26.58 4.40
N ARG A 143 12.67 -25.87 5.47
CA ARG A 143 11.88 -26.38 6.58
C ARG A 143 10.45 -25.93 6.43
N VAL A 144 9.49 -26.84 6.55
CA VAL A 144 8.08 -26.58 6.27
C VAL A 144 7.21 -26.94 7.47
N LYS A 145 6.14 -26.19 7.66
CA LYS A 145 5.17 -26.43 8.72
C LYS A 145 3.77 -26.51 8.14
N TRP A 146 3.02 -27.53 8.57
CA TRP A 146 1.63 -27.70 8.16
C TRP A 146 0.71 -26.79 8.96
N LEU A 147 -0.18 -26.07 8.27
CA LEU A 147 -1.20 -25.22 8.87
C LEU A 147 -2.57 -25.92 8.89
N GLY A 148 -3.47 -25.44 9.74
CA GLY A 148 -4.82 -25.97 9.87
C GLY A 148 -5.73 -25.75 8.64
N ASP A 149 -5.33 -24.93 7.68
CA ASP A 149 -5.98 -24.71 6.39
C ASP A 149 -5.51 -25.65 5.28
N HIS A 150 -4.77 -26.70 5.66
CA HIS A 150 -4.16 -27.70 4.76
C HIS A 150 -3.08 -27.15 3.83
N THR A 151 -2.58 -25.95 4.07
CA THR A 151 -1.43 -25.36 3.35
C THR A 151 -0.14 -25.56 4.15
N TRP A 152 0.99 -25.43 3.44
CA TRP A 152 2.32 -25.52 4.00
C TRP A 152 3.03 -24.18 3.89
N ILE A 153 3.73 -23.80 4.95
CA ILE A 153 4.53 -22.59 4.99
C ILE A 153 5.99 -22.92 5.23
N GLU A 154 6.87 -22.09 4.71
CA GLU A 154 8.29 -22.12 5.01
C GLU A 154 8.53 -21.50 6.39
N VAL A 155 9.36 -22.16 7.19
CA VAL A 155 9.74 -21.71 8.52
C VAL A 155 11.27 -21.73 8.65
N ASP A 156 11.79 -20.84 9.48
CA ASP A 156 13.20 -20.82 9.83
C ASP A 156 13.59 -21.99 10.76
N ASN A 157 14.85 -22.07 11.14
CA ASN A 157 15.34 -23.11 12.06
C ASN A 157 14.72 -23.01 13.46
N GLU A 158 14.17 -21.88 13.83
CA GLU A 158 13.49 -21.65 15.10
C GLU A 158 11.98 -21.95 15.01
N GLY A 159 11.46 -22.17 13.80
CA GLY A 159 10.06 -22.49 13.55
C GLY A 159 9.16 -21.29 13.31
N ASN A 160 9.76 -20.08 13.12
CA ASN A 160 9.04 -18.87 12.78
C ASN A 160 8.79 -18.79 11.27
N HIS A 161 7.73 -18.14 10.89
CA HIS A 161 7.40 -17.91 9.47
C HIS A 161 8.46 -17.04 8.80
N VAL A 162 8.93 -17.47 7.64
CA VAL A 162 9.81 -16.68 6.77
C VAL A 162 8.92 -15.86 5.83
N ASP A 163 8.94 -14.53 5.98
CA ASP A 163 8.18 -13.57 5.13
C ASP A 163 8.93 -13.24 3.82
#